data_ba1834d13524b9b1c0cceb462f20ad18
#
_entry.id   ba1834d13524b9b1c0cceb462f20ad18
#
_cell.length_a   1.000
_cell.length_b   1.000
_cell.length_c   1.000
_cell.angle_alpha   90.00
_cell.angle_beta   90.00
_cell.angle_gamma   90.00
#
_symmetry.space_group_name_H-M   'P 1'
#
loop_
_entity.id
_entity.type
_entity.pdbx_description
1 polymer ?
#
loop_
_entity_poly.entity_id
_entity_poly.type
_entity_poly.pdbx_seq_one_letter_code
_entity_poly.pdbx_strand_id
1 'polypeptide(L)'
;MSFFGDIYAGKSAQAAANYNAKIQERNAAMKEQEAKQIMSVHNDYSLPRFDRTVEEIQGATKTSYLVRGAALEGTPLEMMYEQEIQLQTDRDIMNYNAENARDQANNEAIMARADADMQRWRGKVAKKASYYAAGQSLLDTAMMFKGA
;
A
#
# COMPACT_ATOMS: atom_id res chain seq x y z
N MET A 1 -2.57 -43.71 -9.99
CA MET A 1 -1.51 -42.68 -10.14
C MET A 1 -0.21 -43.21 -9.55
N SER A 2 0.95 -42.75 -10.00
CA SER A 2 2.24 -43.33 -9.55
C SER A 2 2.73 -42.53 -8.32
N PHE A 3 3.20 -43.21 -7.28
CA PHE A 3 3.80 -42.65 -6.08
C PHE A 3 4.79 -41.51 -6.36
N PHE A 4 5.67 -41.66 -7.33
CA PHE A 4 6.61 -40.61 -7.72
C PHE A 4 5.93 -39.40 -8.38
N GLY A 5 4.83 -39.65 -9.11
CA GLY A 5 4.03 -38.59 -9.73
C GLY A 5 3.38 -37.70 -8.70
N ASP A 6 2.81 -38.29 -7.64
CA ASP A 6 2.14 -37.52 -6.54
C ASP A 6 3.13 -36.69 -5.77
N ILE A 7 4.33 -37.21 -5.44
CA ILE A 7 5.39 -36.43 -4.78
C ILE A 7 5.89 -35.30 -5.66
N TYR A 8 6.09 -35.55 -6.97
CA TYR A 8 6.53 -34.50 -7.88
C TYR A 8 5.48 -33.41 -8.02
N ALA A 9 4.20 -33.75 -8.14
CA ALA A 9 3.09 -32.79 -8.18
C ALA A 9 3.06 -31.90 -6.93
N GLY A 10 3.23 -32.48 -5.74
CA GLY A 10 3.28 -31.70 -4.51
C GLY A 10 4.48 -30.75 -4.40
N LYS A 11 5.65 -31.19 -4.85
CA LYS A 11 6.85 -30.33 -4.90
C LYS A 11 6.70 -29.18 -5.90
N SER A 12 6.15 -29.46 -7.08
CA SER A 12 5.91 -28.43 -8.10
C SER A 12 4.86 -27.42 -7.66
N ALA A 13 3.77 -27.87 -7.01
CA ALA A 13 2.76 -27.00 -6.44
C ALA A 13 3.34 -26.08 -5.34
N GLN A 14 4.21 -26.62 -4.46
CA GLN A 14 4.90 -25.80 -3.46
C GLN A 14 5.86 -24.79 -4.11
N ALA A 15 6.59 -25.17 -5.14
CA ALA A 15 7.50 -24.27 -5.86
C ALA A 15 6.74 -23.13 -6.54
N ALA A 16 5.61 -23.43 -7.21
CA ALA A 16 4.74 -22.42 -7.80
C ALA A 16 4.15 -21.47 -6.76
N ALA A 17 3.68 -22.00 -5.62
CA ALA A 17 3.16 -21.20 -4.52
C ALA A 17 4.23 -20.27 -3.92
N ASN A 18 5.46 -20.75 -3.75
CA ASN A 18 6.58 -19.94 -3.28
C ASN A 18 6.97 -18.85 -4.28
N TYR A 19 6.90 -19.13 -5.58
CA TYR A 19 7.14 -18.15 -6.63
C TYR A 19 6.07 -17.04 -6.60
N ASN A 20 4.78 -17.40 -6.51
CA ASN A 20 3.68 -16.45 -6.37
C ASN A 20 3.82 -15.61 -5.10
N ALA A 21 4.23 -16.21 -3.97
CA ALA A 21 4.51 -15.48 -2.74
C ALA A 21 5.60 -14.42 -2.92
N LYS A 22 6.69 -14.73 -3.64
CA LYS A 22 7.75 -13.76 -3.95
C LYS A 22 7.25 -12.59 -4.81
N ILE A 23 6.32 -12.85 -5.74
CA ILE A 23 5.70 -11.78 -6.52
C ILE A 23 4.92 -10.84 -5.60
N GLN A 24 4.12 -11.39 -4.69
CA GLN A 24 3.34 -10.58 -3.73
C GLN A 24 4.25 -9.79 -2.78
N GLU A 25 5.37 -10.35 -2.33
CA GLU A 25 6.36 -9.62 -1.53
C GLU A 25 6.99 -8.44 -2.29
N ARG A 26 7.27 -8.63 -3.59
CA ARG A 26 7.74 -7.53 -4.43
C ARG A 26 6.67 -6.45 -4.60
N ASN A 27 5.41 -6.83 -4.79
CA ASN A 27 4.30 -5.88 -4.86
C ASN A 27 4.18 -5.10 -3.55
N ALA A 28 4.29 -5.77 -2.40
CA ALA A 28 4.30 -5.11 -1.09
C ALA A 28 5.45 -4.10 -0.95
N ALA A 29 6.67 -4.48 -1.35
CA ALA A 29 7.82 -3.57 -1.31
C ALA A 29 7.65 -2.34 -2.23
N MET A 30 7.03 -2.53 -3.41
CA MET A 30 6.70 -1.43 -4.31
C MET A 30 5.67 -0.48 -3.68
N LYS A 31 4.65 -1.00 -3.00
CA LYS A 31 3.64 -0.19 -2.31
C LYS A 31 4.21 0.58 -1.12
N GLU A 32 5.13 0.00 -0.38
CA GLU A 32 5.86 0.73 0.68
C GLU A 32 6.75 1.84 0.11
N GLN A 33 7.36 1.61 -1.04
CA GLN A 33 8.12 2.66 -1.72
C GLN A 33 7.20 3.77 -2.23
N GLU A 34 6.04 3.43 -2.79
CA GLU A 34 5.01 4.39 -3.19
C GLU A 34 4.55 5.25 -2.00
N ALA A 35 4.28 4.64 -0.84
CA ALA A 35 3.91 5.35 0.38
C ALA A 35 4.99 6.38 0.81
N LYS A 36 6.26 6.01 0.73
CA LYS A 36 7.38 6.91 1.01
C LYS A 36 7.47 8.05 0.00
N GLN A 37 7.26 7.75 -1.30
CA GLN A 37 7.29 8.76 -2.36
C GLN A 37 6.15 9.77 -2.21
N ILE A 38 4.94 9.33 -1.85
CA ILE A 38 3.81 10.22 -1.58
C ILE A 38 4.18 11.26 -0.53
N MET A 39 4.76 10.85 0.59
CA MET A 39 5.16 11.76 1.66
C MET A 39 6.35 12.65 1.28
N SER A 40 7.33 12.11 0.54
CA SER A 40 8.45 12.91 0.05
C SER A 40 7.98 14.01 -0.91
N VAL A 41 7.15 13.68 -1.90
CA VAL A 41 6.57 14.67 -2.83
C VAL A 41 5.72 15.69 -2.08
N HIS A 42 4.95 15.25 -1.09
CA HIS A 42 4.13 16.15 -0.28
C HIS A 42 5.00 17.15 0.50
N ASN A 43 5.99 16.67 1.23
CA ASN A 43 6.82 17.49 2.11
C ASN A 43 7.84 18.36 1.34
N ASP A 44 8.45 17.80 0.28
CA ASP A 44 9.56 18.44 -0.41
C ASP A 44 9.11 19.35 -1.55
N TYR A 45 7.91 19.13 -2.08
CA TYR A 45 7.40 19.88 -3.22
C TYR A 45 6.03 20.52 -3.00
N SER A 46 5.01 19.75 -2.56
CA SER A 46 3.63 20.26 -2.52
C SER A 46 3.43 21.28 -1.40
N LEU A 47 3.89 20.99 -0.19
CA LEU A 47 3.80 21.93 0.95
C LEU A 47 4.58 23.22 0.71
N PRO A 48 5.88 23.21 0.30
CA PRO A 48 6.61 24.43 0.06
C PRO A 48 6.01 25.29 -1.07
N ARG A 49 5.43 24.65 -2.09
CA ARG A 49 4.74 25.37 -3.16
C ARG A 49 3.46 26.02 -2.66
N PHE A 50 2.69 25.32 -1.86
CA PHE A 50 1.48 25.86 -1.21
C PHE A 50 1.82 27.04 -0.32
N ASP A 51 2.84 26.90 0.54
CA ASP A 51 3.28 27.97 1.46
C ASP A 51 3.67 29.25 0.69
N ARG A 52 4.39 29.14 -0.44
CA ARG A 52 4.69 30.29 -1.31
C ARG A 52 3.42 30.93 -1.87
N THR A 53 2.47 30.11 -2.31
CA THR A 53 1.19 30.62 -2.81
C THR A 53 0.42 31.36 -1.70
N VAL A 54 0.45 30.87 -0.47
CA VAL A 54 -0.13 31.53 0.70
C VAL A 54 0.53 32.90 0.92
N GLU A 55 1.86 32.98 0.92
CA GLU A 55 2.60 34.23 1.07
C GLU A 55 2.26 35.23 -0.04
N GLU A 56 2.16 34.79 -1.29
CA GLU A 56 1.77 35.62 -2.43
C GLU A 56 0.35 36.18 -2.28
N ILE A 57 -0.63 35.33 -1.88
CA ILE A 57 -2.02 35.72 -1.68
C ILE A 57 -2.13 36.72 -0.53
N GLN A 58 -1.50 36.45 0.61
CA GLN A 58 -1.53 37.35 1.76
C GLN A 58 -0.85 38.69 1.44
N GLY A 59 0.29 38.66 0.74
CA GLY A 59 1.00 39.85 0.28
C GLY A 59 0.16 40.70 -0.68
N ALA A 60 -0.48 40.08 -1.68
CA ALA A 60 -1.36 40.75 -2.61
C ALA A 60 -2.58 41.39 -1.95
N THR A 61 -3.20 40.66 -1.03
CA THR A 61 -4.37 41.15 -0.26
C THR A 61 -3.99 42.37 0.57
N LYS A 62 -2.91 42.27 1.35
CA LYS A 62 -2.41 43.38 2.15
C LYS A 62 -2.07 44.63 1.31
N THR A 63 -1.36 44.41 0.18
CA THR A 63 -1.01 45.49 -0.75
C THR A 63 -2.25 46.13 -1.36
N SER A 64 -3.26 45.34 -1.72
CA SER A 64 -4.52 45.86 -2.29
C SER A 64 -5.25 46.76 -1.35
N TYR A 65 -5.31 46.47 -0.03
CA TYR A 65 -5.92 47.37 0.97
C TYR A 65 -5.12 48.64 1.17
N LEU A 66 -3.80 48.56 1.27
CA LEU A 66 -2.92 49.71 1.45
C LEU A 66 -2.98 50.69 0.26
N VAL A 67 -2.98 50.18 -0.97
CA VAL A 67 -3.07 50.99 -2.21
C VAL A 67 -4.41 51.75 -2.28
N ARG A 68 -5.48 51.14 -1.77
CA ARG A 68 -6.81 51.77 -1.73
C ARG A 68 -6.98 52.73 -0.57
N GLY A 69 -5.93 52.98 0.24
CA GLY A 69 -5.98 53.85 1.40
C GLY A 69 -6.82 53.34 2.55
N ALA A 70 -7.13 52.04 2.55
CA ALA A 70 -7.84 51.40 3.65
C ALA A 70 -6.85 51.14 4.81
N ALA A 71 -7.22 51.55 6.00
CA ALA A 71 -6.51 51.11 7.20
C ALA A 71 -6.71 49.60 7.40
N LEU A 72 -5.65 48.88 7.86
CA LEU A 72 -5.74 47.45 8.20
C LEU A 72 -6.42 47.28 9.58
N GLU A 73 -7.61 47.85 9.70
CA GLU A 73 -8.45 47.85 10.94
C GLU A 73 -9.90 47.52 10.53
N GLY A 74 -10.68 46.95 11.48
CA GLY A 74 -12.07 46.62 11.24
C GLY A 74 -12.29 45.55 10.16
N THR A 75 -13.18 45.81 9.20
CA THR A 75 -13.58 44.82 8.14
C THR A 75 -12.43 44.27 7.31
N PRO A 76 -11.42 45.07 6.84
CA PRO A 76 -10.25 44.54 6.15
C PRO A 76 -9.47 43.53 6.96
N LEU A 77 -9.30 43.75 8.25
CA LEU A 77 -8.59 42.84 9.16
C LEU A 77 -9.39 41.54 9.36
N GLU A 78 -10.72 41.62 9.52
CA GLU A 78 -11.58 40.46 9.62
C GLU A 78 -11.52 39.59 8.36
N MET A 79 -11.57 40.19 7.18
CA MET A 79 -11.45 39.46 5.90
C MET A 79 -10.07 38.80 5.73
N MET A 80 -9.00 39.42 6.16
CA MET A 80 -7.67 38.83 6.18
C MET A 80 -7.60 37.63 7.13
N TYR A 81 -8.23 37.74 8.28
CA TYR A 81 -8.29 36.67 9.27
C TYR A 81 -9.10 35.45 8.74
N GLU A 82 -10.27 35.71 8.13
CA GLU A 82 -11.05 34.64 7.47
C GLU A 82 -10.27 33.95 6.35
N GLN A 83 -9.53 34.72 5.54
CA GLN A 83 -8.67 34.17 4.50
C GLN A 83 -7.56 33.29 5.08
N GLU A 84 -6.95 33.70 6.20
CA GLU A 84 -5.93 32.90 6.88
C GLU A 84 -6.49 31.57 7.39
N ILE A 85 -7.68 31.58 7.97
CA ILE A 85 -8.38 30.36 8.41
C ILE A 85 -8.66 29.43 7.23
N GLN A 86 -9.12 29.95 6.09
CA GLN A 86 -9.37 29.15 4.90
C GLN A 86 -8.08 28.52 4.37
N LEU A 87 -7.00 29.28 4.27
CA LEU A 87 -5.69 28.79 3.81
C LEU A 87 -5.12 27.73 4.77
N GLN A 88 -5.30 27.91 6.07
CA GLN A 88 -4.92 26.89 7.06
C GLN A 88 -5.75 25.61 6.90
N THR A 89 -7.05 25.75 6.67
CA THR A 89 -7.94 24.62 6.41
C THR A 89 -7.53 23.86 5.15
N ASP A 90 -7.20 24.58 4.07
CA ASP A 90 -6.73 23.98 2.82
C ASP A 90 -5.42 23.21 3.01
N ARG A 91 -4.51 23.75 3.82
CA ARG A 91 -3.27 23.08 4.21
C ARG A 91 -3.53 21.78 4.97
N ASP A 92 -4.45 21.82 5.92
CA ASP A 92 -4.80 20.67 6.74
C ASP A 92 -5.46 19.56 5.88
N ILE A 93 -6.34 19.95 4.95
CA ILE A 93 -6.92 19.02 3.96
C ILE A 93 -5.83 18.40 3.08
N MET A 94 -4.86 19.19 2.64
CA MET A 94 -3.75 18.71 1.82
C MET A 94 -2.88 17.69 2.57
N ASN A 95 -2.58 17.96 3.84
CA ASN A 95 -1.88 17.04 4.73
C ASN A 95 -2.66 15.75 4.93
N TYR A 96 -3.95 15.86 5.26
CA TYR A 96 -4.84 14.72 5.46
C TYR A 96 -4.93 13.83 4.21
N ASN A 97 -5.04 14.43 3.02
CA ASN A 97 -5.08 13.68 1.77
C ASN A 97 -3.78 12.93 1.49
N ALA A 98 -2.62 13.53 1.76
CA ALA A 98 -1.33 12.88 1.60
C ALA A 98 -1.14 11.73 2.59
N GLU A 99 -1.55 11.92 3.85
CA GLU A 99 -1.52 10.88 4.87
C GLU A 99 -2.44 9.70 4.52
N ASN A 100 -3.67 9.97 4.08
CA ASN A 100 -4.60 8.93 3.63
C ASN A 100 -4.04 8.15 2.45
N ALA A 101 -3.46 8.82 1.46
CA ALA A 101 -2.85 8.15 0.31
C ALA A 101 -1.67 7.26 0.73
N ARG A 102 -0.81 7.74 1.65
CA ARG A 102 0.27 6.95 2.26
C ARG A 102 -0.27 5.72 2.98
N ASP A 103 -1.29 5.92 3.81
CA ASP A 103 -1.86 4.85 4.62
C ASP A 103 -2.58 3.80 3.76
N GLN A 104 -3.22 4.23 2.67
CA GLN A 104 -3.78 3.31 1.69
C GLN A 104 -2.68 2.46 1.05
N ALA A 105 -1.59 3.06 0.58
CA ALA A 105 -0.47 2.32 0.01
C ALA A 105 0.17 1.35 1.02
N ASN A 106 0.32 1.75 2.28
CA ASN A 106 0.80 0.88 3.36
C ASN A 106 -0.16 -0.30 3.63
N ASN A 107 -1.46 -0.05 3.65
CA ASN A 107 -2.47 -1.11 3.82
C ASN A 107 -2.44 -2.11 2.66
N GLU A 108 -2.29 -1.64 1.42
CA GLU A 108 -2.11 -2.50 0.25
C GLU A 108 -0.84 -3.36 0.37
N ALA A 109 0.26 -2.79 0.89
CA ALA A 109 1.49 -3.54 1.16
C ALA A 109 1.28 -4.64 2.21
N ILE A 110 0.55 -4.34 3.29
CA ILE A 110 0.22 -5.31 4.34
C ILE A 110 -0.64 -6.46 3.77
N MET A 111 -1.64 -6.14 2.96
CA MET A 111 -2.48 -7.13 2.30
C MET A 111 -1.68 -8.03 1.35
N ALA A 112 -0.79 -7.44 0.54
CA ALA A 112 0.08 -8.21 -0.33
C ALA A 112 1.02 -9.16 0.42
N ARG A 113 1.52 -8.77 1.60
CA ARG A 113 2.29 -9.67 2.48
C ARG A 113 1.43 -10.81 3.05
N ALA A 114 0.22 -10.51 3.50
CA ALA A 114 -0.71 -11.52 3.96
C ALA A 114 -1.04 -12.54 2.86
N ASP A 115 -1.22 -12.08 1.62
CA ASP A 115 -1.41 -12.93 0.46
C ASP A 115 -0.18 -13.80 0.17
N ALA A 116 1.03 -13.26 0.30
CA ALA A 116 2.27 -14.03 0.16
C ALA A 116 2.34 -15.16 1.19
N ASP A 117 2.01 -14.90 2.45
CA ASP A 117 2.00 -15.90 3.50
C ASP A 117 0.91 -16.96 3.27
N MET A 118 -0.26 -16.55 2.79
CA MET A 118 -1.34 -17.46 2.38
C MET A 118 -0.88 -18.40 1.25
N GLN A 119 -0.20 -17.87 0.23
CA GLN A 119 0.35 -18.68 -0.85
C GLN A 119 1.37 -19.70 -0.34
N ARG A 120 2.28 -19.31 0.54
CA ARG A 120 3.24 -20.21 1.17
C ARG A 120 2.56 -21.33 1.97
N TRP A 121 1.53 -20.94 2.74
CA TRP A 121 0.75 -21.91 3.51
C TRP A 121 0.06 -22.92 2.59
N ARG A 122 -0.62 -22.44 1.53
CA ARG A 122 -1.26 -23.31 0.50
C ARG A 122 -0.27 -24.27 -0.13
N GLY A 123 0.94 -23.79 -0.47
CA GLY A 123 1.99 -24.63 -1.02
C GLY A 123 2.44 -25.73 -0.06
N LYS A 124 2.58 -25.40 1.24
CA LYS A 124 2.92 -26.39 2.29
C LYS A 124 1.80 -27.44 2.47
N VAL A 125 0.54 -27.02 2.44
CA VAL A 125 -0.62 -27.91 2.54
C VAL A 125 -0.68 -28.83 1.31
N ALA A 126 -0.56 -28.29 0.11
CA ALA A 126 -0.55 -29.07 -1.12
C ALA A 126 0.55 -30.15 -1.13
N LYS A 127 1.75 -29.78 -0.68
CA LYS A 127 2.85 -30.75 -0.52
C LYS A 127 2.55 -31.84 0.48
N LYS A 128 2.00 -31.50 1.66
CA LYS A 128 1.60 -32.50 2.66
C LYS A 128 0.53 -33.45 2.11
N ALA A 129 -0.49 -32.90 1.46
CA ALA A 129 -1.56 -33.69 0.85
C ALA A 129 -1.01 -34.65 -0.21
N SER A 130 -0.03 -34.24 -1.00
CA SER A 130 0.61 -35.12 -2.00
C SER A 130 1.40 -36.27 -1.38
N TYR A 131 2.02 -36.08 -0.22
CA TYR A 131 2.67 -37.18 0.50
C TYR A 131 1.67 -38.19 1.06
N TYR A 132 0.50 -37.75 1.54
CA TYR A 132 -0.57 -38.65 1.97
C TYR A 132 -1.13 -39.45 0.79
N ALA A 133 -1.39 -38.80 -0.35
CA ALA A 133 -1.84 -39.45 -1.57
C ALA A 133 -0.80 -40.50 -2.10
N ALA A 134 0.48 -40.15 -2.04
CA ALA A 134 1.56 -41.06 -2.40
C ALA A 134 1.59 -42.28 -1.45
N GLY A 135 1.41 -42.07 -0.14
CA GLY A 135 1.34 -43.19 0.81
C GLY A 135 0.16 -44.12 0.54
N GLN A 136 -1.01 -43.59 0.21
CA GLN A 136 -2.18 -44.42 -0.17
C GLN A 136 -1.92 -45.21 -1.46
N SER A 137 -1.33 -44.60 -2.48
CA SER A 137 -1.02 -45.29 -3.72
C SER A 137 -0.03 -46.46 -3.55
N LEU A 138 0.89 -46.35 -2.57
CA LEU A 138 1.77 -47.47 -2.21
C LEU A 138 0.99 -48.59 -1.50
N LEU A 139 0.08 -48.27 -0.58
CA LEU A 139 -0.72 -49.27 0.11
C LEU A 139 -1.64 -50.01 -0.84
N ASP A 140 -2.29 -49.33 -1.77
CA ASP A 140 -3.15 -49.91 -2.80
C ASP A 140 -2.34 -50.85 -3.71
N THR A 141 -1.13 -50.45 -4.11
CA THR A 141 -0.25 -51.30 -4.90
C THR A 141 0.19 -52.55 -4.15
N ALA A 142 0.54 -52.39 -2.86
CA ALA A 142 0.93 -53.51 -2.01
C ALA A 142 -0.23 -54.53 -1.77
N MET A 143 -1.49 -54.03 -1.61
CA MET A 143 -2.65 -54.89 -1.52
C MET A 143 -2.96 -55.66 -2.81
N MET A 144 -2.77 -55.06 -3.98
CA MET A 144 -2.93 -55.74 -5.26
C MET A 144 -1.96 -56.91 -5.41
N PHE A 145 -0.71 -56.77 -4.96
CA PHE A 145 0.29 -57.85 -4.99
C PHE A 145 0.03 -58.95 -3.93
N LYS A 146 -0.70 -58.70 -2.87
CA LYS A 146 -1.00 -59.66 -1.79
C LYS A 146 -2.25 -60.48 -2.08
N GLY A 147 -3.09 -60.05 -3.03
CA GLY A 147 -4.33 -60.73 -3.43
C GLY A 147 -4.21 -61.57 -4.70
N ALA A 148 -3.01 -61.67 -5.31
CA ALA A 148 -2.67 -62.52 -6.42
C ALA A 148 -1.82 -63.73 -5.92
#